data_3e095d07af0bf52db45c433a0afa5f80
#
_entry.id   3e095d07af0bf52db45c433a0afa5f80
#
_cell.length_a   1.000
_cell.length_b   1.000
_cell.length_c   1.000
_cell.angle_alpha   90.00
_cell.angle_beta   90.00
_cell.angle_gamma   90.00
#
_symmetry.space_group_name_H-M   'P 1'
#
loop_
_entity.id
_entity.type
_entity.pdbx_description
1 polymer ?
#
loop_
_entity_poly.entity_id
_entity_poly.type
_entity_poly.pdbx_seq_one_letter_code
_entity_poly.pdbx_strand_id
1 'polypeptide(L)'
;VGTIAVNTTLAGAAGAVIAMLVTWLKNGKPDVAMAGNGLLAGLVGVTAGCWVVNGLGAVIIGAIAGLLVVYSVIFWDRMRIDDPVGAISVHGVCGAFGTLAVGLFSATEADGIVKKGLFYGGGTDQLVSQLIGVVAIGAFVAVTTGILFFVMKKTIGLRVDEIEEIEGLDRHEHGVPGYVNDDMVLR
;
A
#
# COMPACT_ATOMS: atom_id res chain seq x y z
N VAL A 1 10.47 -21.61 -0.30
CA VAL A 1 9.87 -20.97 0.89
C VAL A 1 10.87 -20.01 1.53
N GLY A 2 12.13 -20.38 1.80
CA GLY A 2 13.11 -19.54 2.49
C GLY A 2 13.38 -18.20 1.77
N THR A 3 13.58 -18.21 0.46
CA THR A 3 13.79 -17.01 -0.36
C THR A 3 12.63 -16.03 -0.25
N ILE A 4 11.38 -16.54 -0.30
CA ILE A 4 10.18 -15.72 -0.18
C ILE A 4 10.17 -15.02 1.19
N ALA A 5 10.36 -15.77 2.27
CA ALA A 5 10.37 -15.22 3.62
C ALA A 5 11.44 -14.14 3.81
N VAL A 6 12.67 -14.40 3.34
CA VAL A 6 13.77 -13.42 3.43
C VAL A 6 13.47 -12.16 2.61
N ASN A 7 13.08 -12.30 1.34
CA ASN A 7 12.80 -11.14 0.48
C ASN A 7 11.62 -10.30 1.01
N THR A 8 10.58 -10.95 1.50
CA THR A 8 9.42 -10.26 2.08
C THR A 8 9.82 -9.47 3.33
N THR A 9 10.60 -10.10 4.23
CA THR A 9 11.07 -9.42 5.45
C THR A 9 12.00 -8.25 5.12
N LEU A 10 12.93 -8.43 4.18
CA LEU A 10 13.86 -7.36 3.76
C LEU A 10 13.11 -6.16 3.15
N ALA A 11 12.14 -6.42 2.28
CA ALA A 11 11.35 -5.35 1.65
C ALA A 11 10.49 -4.61 2.67
N GLY A 12 9.82 -5.31 3.58
CA GLY A 12 9.05 -4.69 4.65
C GLY A 12 9.92 -3.82 5.56
N ALA A 13 11.06 -4.34 6.01
CA ALA A 13 11.99 -3.58 6.83
C ALA A 13 12.54 -2.32 6.12
N ALA A 14 12.94 -2.46 4.84
CA ALA A 14 13.41 -1.33 4.04
C ALA A 14 12.31 -0.26 3.86
N GLY A 15 11.07 -0.68 3.60
CA GLY A 15 9.91 0.22 3.47
C GLY A 15 9.64 1.00 4.76
N ALA A 16 9.66 0.33 5.92
CA ALA A 16 9.49 0.96 7.22
C ALA A 16 10.56 2.02 7.49
N VAL A 17 11.83 1.66 7.29
CA VAL A 17 12.97 2.56 7.53
C VAL A 17 12.90 3.79 6.63
N ILE A 18 12.62 3.63 5.34
CA ILE A 18 12.55 4.74 4.40
C ILE A 18 11.35 5.65 4.70
N ALA A 19 10.16 5.10 4.96
CA ALA A 19 9.00 5.91 5.32
C ALA A 19 9.23 6.71 6.61
N MET A 20 9.83 6.09 7.62
CA MET A 20 10.22 6.75 8.87
C MET A 20 11.24 7.87 8.62
N LEU A 21 12.30 7.63 7.84
CA LEU A 21 13.31 8.64 7.52
C LEU A 21 12.72 9.81 6.74
N VAL A 22 11.89 9.54 5.74
CA VAL A 22 11.25 10.58 4.93
C VAL A 22 10.36 11.48 5.79
N THR A 23 9.54 10.88 6.66
CA THR A 23 8.68 11.66 7.57
C THR A 23 9.50 12.43 8.60
N TRP A 24 10.57 11.85 9.11
CA TRP A 24 11.47 12.53 10.03
C TRP A 24 12.15 13.76 9.40
N LEU A 25 12.72 13.59 8.22
CA LEU A 25 13.37 14.71 7.49
C LEU A 25 12.38 15.81 7.11
N LYS A 26 11.14 15.43 6.82
CA LYS A 26 10.11 16.36 6.37
C LYS A 26 9.43 17.11 7.51
N ASN A 27 9.14 16.41 8.61
CA ASN A 27 8.31 16.90 9.70
C ASN A 27 9.13 17.17 10.99
N GLY A 28 10.43 16.90 10.98
CA GLY A 28 11.32 17.03 12.15
C GLY A 28 11.15 15.91 13.20
N LYS A 29 10.21 15.02 13.02
CA LYS A 29 9.94 13.86 13.89
C LYS A 29 9.54 12.65 13.07
N PRO A 30 9.94 11.42 13.47
CA PRO A 30 9.46 10.20 12.83
C PRO A 30 7.98 10.00 13.12
N ASP A 31 7.24 9.55 12.11
CA ASP A 31 5.82 9.20 12.21
C ASP A 31 5.68 7.69 12.33
N VAL A 32 5.13 7.22 13.47
CA VAL A 32 5.00 5.79 13.77
C VAL A 32 3.96 5.12 12.86
N ALA A 33 2.83 5.79 12.61
CA ALA A 33 1.79 5.26 11.73
C ALA A 33 2.30 5.15 10.30
N MET A 34 3.04 6.16 9.83
CA MET A 34 3.65 6.14 8.50
C MET A 34 4.78 5.11 8.39
N ALA A 35 5.54 4.86 9.46
CA ALA A 35 6.51 3.74 9.49
C ALA A 35 5.81 2.38 9.33
N GLY A 36 4.64 2.21 9.98
CA GLY A 36 3.77 1.04 9.79
C GLY A 36 3.27 0.92 8.33
N ASN A 37 2.80 2.01 7.76
CA ASN A 37 2.40 2.05 6.35
C ASN A 37 3.58 1.75 5.41
N GLY A 38 4.78 2.21 5.74
CA GLY A 38 6.01 1.89 5.01
C GLY A 38 6.36 0.41 5.05
N LEU A 39 6.20 -0.23 6.23
CA LEU A 39 6.33 -1.68 6.37
C LEU A 39 5.38 -2.40 5.42
N LEU A 40 4.10 -2.08 5.50
CA LEU A 40 3.05 -2.70 4.66
C LEU A 40 3.30 -2.43 3.17
N ALA A 41 3.67 -1.21 2.80
CA ALA A 41 4.00 -0.85 1.43
C ALA A 41 5.18 -1.66 0.86
N GLY A 42 6.21 -1.90 1.68
CA GLY A 42 7.34 -2.78 1.31
C GLY A 42 6.92 -4.23 1.10
N LEU A 43 6.08 -4.76 2.00
CA LEU A 43 5.50 -6.10 1.88
C LEU A 43 4.66 -6.22 0.60
N VAL A 44 3.77 -5.26 0.34
CA VAL A 44 2.92 -5.23 -0.86
C VAL A 44 3.76 -5.08 -2.12
N GLY A 45 4.74 -4.16 -2.11
CA GLY A 45 5.60 -3.88 -3.27
C GLY A 45 6.43 -5.08 -3.71
N VAL A 46 6.83 -5.97 -2.81
CA VAL A 46 7.61 -7.17 -3.15
C VAL A 46 6.74 -8.39 -3.44
N THR A 47 5.46 -8.37 -3.07
CA THR A 47 4.59 -9.56 -3.09
C THR A 47 4.57 -10.26 -4.45
N ALA A 48 4.40 -9.52 -5.54
CA ALA A 48 4.34 -10.09 -6.89
C ALA A 48 5.67 -10.76 -7.31
N GLY A 49 6.81 -10.24 -6.84
CA GLY A 49 8.15 -10.68 -7.24
C GLY A 49 8.95 -11.40 -6.16
N CYS A 50 8.42 -11.63 -4.95
CA CYS A 50 9.19 -12.11 -3.80
C CYS A 50 9.96 -13.43 -4.03
N TRP A 51 9.54 -14.25 -4.97
CA TRP A 51 10.13 -15.55 -5.32
C TRP A 51 11.13 -15.51 -6.49
N VAL A 52 11.14 -14.43 -7.27
CA VAL A 52 11.99 -14.25 -8.46
C VAL A 52 13.02 -13.13 -8.35
N VAL A 53 12.86 -12.21 -7.38
CA VAL A 53 13.86 -11.18 -7.10
C VAL A 53 14.93 -11.70 -6.13
N ASN A 54 16.12 -11.13 -6.18
CA ASN A 54 17.16 -11.39 -5.18
C ASN A 54 17.01 -10.44 -3.97
N GLY A 55 17.78 -10.69 -2.90
CA GLY A 55 17.68 -9.91 -1.66
C GLY A 55 17.94 -8.41 -1.85
N LEU A 56 18.87 -8.02 -2.73
CA LEU A 56 19.13 -6.61 -3.05
C LEU A 56 17.94 -5.98 -3.76
N GLY A 57 17.35 -6.68 -4.74
CA GLY A 57 16.15 -6.25 -5.43
C GLY A 57 14.98 -6.06 -4.46
N ALA A 58 14.82 -6.98 -3.49
CA ALA A 58 13.79 -6.87 -2.45
C ALA A 58 13.96 -5.62 -1.58
N VAL A 59 15.20 -5.32 -1.15
CA VAL A 59 15.51 -4.09 -0.39
C VAL A 59 15.19 -2.83 -1.22
N ILE A 60 15.59 -2.79 -2.48
CA ILE A 60 15.34 -1.64 -3.36
C ILE A 60 13.83 -1.45 -3.59
N ILE A 61 13.10 -2.52 -3.87
CA ILE A 61 11.64 -2.49 -4.04
C ILE A 61 10.97 -1.95 -2.77
N GLY A 62 11.35 -2.48 -1.61
CA GLY A 62 10.82 -2.02 -0.32
C GLY A 62 11.13 -0.54 -0.04
N ALA A 63 12.35 -0.10 -0.32
CA ALA A 63 12.76 1.29 -0.15
C ALA A 63 11.96 2.26 -1.06
N ILE A 64 11.76 1.90 -2.31
CA ILE A 64 10.93 2.69 -3.25
C ILE A 64 9.47 2.70 -2.78
N ALA A 65 8.93 1.56 -2.36
CA ALA A 65 7.56 1.47 -1.85
C ALA A 65 7.36 2.34 -0.59
N GLY A 66 8.33 2.33 0.34
CA GLY A 66 8.32 3.20 1.52
C GLY A 66 8.35 4.68 1.18
N LEU A 67 9.07 5.08 0.13
CA LEU A 67 9.05 6.44 -0.38
C LEU A 67 7.69 6.78 -1.02
N LEU A 68 7.21 5.88 -1.88
CA LEU A 68 5.96 6.06 -2.62
C LEU A 68 4.75 6.20 -1.69
N VAL A 69 4.66 5.40 -0.64
CA VAL A 69 3.50 5.45 0.27
C VAL A 69 3.38 6.80 0.97
N VAL A 70 4.50 7.39 1.42
CA VAL A 70 4.48 8.71 2.07
C VAL A 70 3.96 9.79 1.14
N TYR A 71 4.47 9.84 -0.09
CA TYR A 71 4.03 10.85 -1.06
C TYR A 71 2.64 10.58 -1.61
N SER A 72 2.24 9.32 -1.71
CA SER A 72 0.89 8.93 -2.13
C SER A 72 -0.16 9.36 -1.12
N VAL A 73 0.05 9.11 0.17
CA VAL A 73 -0.87 9.59 1.23
C VAL A 73 -1.02 11.11 1.16
N ILE A 74 0.10 11.84 1.10
CA ILE A 74 0.07 13.31 0.99
C ILE A 74 -0.67 13.78 -0.28
N PHE A 75 -0.54 13.05 -1.37
CA PHE A 75 -1.22 13.35 -2.63
C PHE A 75 -2.74 13.20 -2.49
N TRP A 76 -3.22 12.08 -1.95
CA TRP A 76 -4.65 11.83 -1.76
C TRP A 76 -5.28 12.82 -0.78
N ASP A 77 -4.60 13.12 0.33
CA ASP A 77 -5.03 14.16 1.28
C ASP A 77 -5.22 15.52 0.61
N ARG A 78 -4.27 15.93 -0.24
CA ARG A 78 -4.36 17.19 -0.99
C ARG A 78 -5.52 17.19 -2.00
N MET A 79 -5.82 16.04 -2.58
CA MET A 79 -6.95 15.85 -3.49
C MET A 79 -8.29 15.75 -2.75
N ARG A 80 -8.28 15.76 -1.41
CA ARG A 80 -9.45 15.55 -0.53
C ARG A 80 -10.13 14.22 -0.80
N ILE A 81 -9.35 13.19 -1.11
CA ILE A 81 -9.80 11.80 -1.21
C ILE A 81 -9.49 11.14 0.13
N ASP A 82 -10.53 10.60 0.74
CA ASP A 82 -10.47 9.99 2.06
C ASP A 82 -9.72 8.65 2.00
N ASP A 83 -8.54 8.61 2.59
CA ASP A 83 -7.68 7.42 2.71
C ASP A 83 -7.07 7.35 4.12
N PRO A 84 -7.90 7.25 5.19
CA PRO A 84 -7.49 7.49 6.57
C PRO A 84 -6.40 6.55 7.07
N VAL A 85 -6.34 5.33 6.55
CA VAL A 85 -5.33 4.32 6.92
C VAL A 85 -4.29 4.10 5.82
N GLY A 86 -4.33 4.86 4.73
CA GLY A 86 -3.41 4.73 3.61
C GLY A 86 -3.67 3.50 2.73
N ALA A 87 -4.90 2.97 2.70
CA ALA A 87 -5.23 1.76 1.96
C ALA A 87 -5.02 1.91 0.45
N ILE A 88 -5.43 3.04 -0.14
CA ILE A 88 -5.19 3.34 -1.56
C ILE A 88 -3.68 3.40 -1.82
N SER A 89 -2.95 4.08 -0.95
CA SER A 89 -1.52 4.30 -1.08
C SER A 89 -0.73 3.01 -0.95
N VAL A 90 -1.03 2.18 0.07
CA VAL A 90 -0.34 0.92 0.33
C VAL A 90 -0.72 -0.14 -0.71
N HIS A 91 -2.02 -0.38 -0.93
CA HIS A 91 -2.45 -1.51 -1.78
C HIS A 91 -2.59 -1.12 -3.24
N GLY A 92 -3.18 0.03 -3.55
CA GLY A 92 -3.35 0.50 -4.92
C GLY A 92 -2.03 0.94 -5.56
N VAL A 93 -1.39 1.96 -4.99
CA VAL A 93 -0.19 2.56 -5.59
C VAL A 93 1.03 1.64 -5.46
N CYS A 94 1.33 1.14 -4.25
CA CYS A 94 2.49 0.26 -4.07
C CYS A 94 2.26 -1.14 -4.65
N GLY A 95 1.00 -1.62 -4.78
CA GLY A 95 0.68 -2.86 -5.47
C GLY A 95 0.90 -2.76 -6.98
N ALA A 96 0.46 -1.66 -7.60
CA ALA A 96 0.74 -1.38 -9.00
C ALA A 96 2.25 -1.28 -9.26
N PHE A 97 2.97 -0.53 -8.42
CA PHE A 97 4.42 -0.46 -8.48
C PHE A 97 5.06 -1.85 -8.32
N GLY A 98 4.64 -2.65 -7.34
CA GLY A 98 5.18 -3.98 -7.09
C GLY A 98 4.99 -4.94 -8.27
N THR A 99 3.85 -4.85 -8.94
CA THR A 99 3.59 -5.61 -10.17
C THR A 99 4.55 -5.19 -11.28
N LEU A 100 4.75 -3.89 -11.49
CA LEU A 100 5.74 -3.39 -12.46
C LEU A 100 7.18 -3.75 -12.07
N ALA A 101 7.48 -3.81 -10.77
CA ALA A 101 8.79 -4.17 -10.25
C ALA A 101 9.22 -5.60 -10.65
N VAL A 102 8.29 -6.52 -10.90
CA VAL A 102 8.61 -7.84 -11.48
C VAL A 102 9.29 -7.67 -12.83
N GLY A 103 8.73 -6.81 -13.69
CA GLY A 103 9.31 -6.52 -15.01
C GLY A 103 10.68 -5.84 -14.98
N LEU A 104 11.02 -5.20 -13.85
CA LEU A 104 12.29 -4.51 -13.66
C LEU A 104 13.34 -5.38 -12.95
N PHE A 105 12.95 -6.03 -11.85
CA PHE A 105 13.86 -6.62 -10.86
C PHE A 105 13.86 -8.15 -10.81
N SER A 106 13.13 -8.85 -11.69
CA SER A 106 13.17 -10.31 -11.74
C SER A 106 14.59 -10.79 -12.08
N ALA A 107 15.25 -11.42 -11.10
CA ALA A 107 16.63 -11.90 -11.25
C ALA A 107 16.70 -13.30 -11.89
N THR A 108 15.60 -14.08 -11.80
CA THR A 108 15.51 -15.43 -12.31
C THR A 108 14.27 -15.60 -13.19
N GLU A 109 14.36 -16.52 -14.13
CA GLU A 109 13.18 -17.00 -14.87
C GLU A 109 12.50 -18.09 -14.07
N ALA A 110 11.17 -18.17 -14.16
CA ALA A 110 10.42 -19.16 -13.42
C ALA A 110 9.22 -19.70 -14.21
N ASP A 111 9.16 -21.03 -14.30
CA ASP A 111 8.03 -21.84 -14.81
C ASP A 111 7.51 -21.41 -16.20
N GLY A 112 8.35 -20.77 -17.04
CA GLY A 112 7.94 -20.23 -18.34
C GLY A 112 6.96 -19.04 -18.26
N ILE A 113 6.62 -18.59 -17.05
CA ILE A 113 5.65 -17.51 -16.81
C ILE A 113 6.37 -16.19 -16.57
N VAL A 114 7.46 -16.20 -15.78
CA VAL A 114 8.23 -14.99 -15.46
C VAL A 114 9.57 -15.03 -16.20
N LYS A 115 9.82 -14.02 -17.03
CA LYS A 115 11.11 -13.76 -17.66
C LYS A 115 11.99 -12.91 -16.76
N LYS A 116 13.28 -12.86 -17.03
CA LYS A 116 14.18 -11.89 -16.37
C LYS A 116 13.69 -10.47 -16.57
N GLY A 117 13.85 -9.66 -15.56
CA GLY A 117 13.51 -8.25 -15.61
C GLY A 117 14.53 -7.43 -16.41
N LEU A 118 14.15 -6.19 -16.71
CA LEU A 118 14.94 -5.26 -17.51
C LEU A 118 16.38 -5.11 -16.97
N PHE A 119 16.54 -4.96 -15.65
CA PHE A 119 17.87 -4.78 -15.02
C PHE A 119 18.71 -6.06 -14.98
N TYR A 120 18.16 -7.20 -15.35
CA TYR A 120 18.83 -8.50 -15.43
C TYR A 120 18.94 -9.03 -16.87
N GLY A 121 18.77 -8.12 -17.85
CA GLY A 121 18.99 -8.45 -19.28
C GLY A 121 17.81 -9.17 -19.95
N GLY A 122 16.62 -9.19 -19.34
CA GLY A 122 15.44 -9.84 -19.91
C GLY A 122 14.64 -8.98 -20.92
N GLY A 123 15.09 -7.75 -21.19
CA GLY A 123 14.38 -6.84 -22.09
C GLY A 123 13.11 -6.26 -21.45
N THR A 124 12.23 -5.73 -22.29
CA THR A 124 11.02 -4.99 -21.84
C THR A 124 9.75 -5.82 -21.86
N ASP A 125 9.76 -7.03 -22.40
CA ASP A 125 8.56 -7.85 -22.59
C ASP A 125 7.80 -8.09 -21.27
N GLN A 126 8.54 -8.46 -20.20
CA GLN A 126 7.95 -8.70 -18.89
C GLN A 126 7.33 -7.42 -18.33
N LEU A 127 8.01 -6.29 -18.46
CA LEU A 127 7.50 -4.99 -17.99
C LEU A 127 6.24 -4.57 -18.72
N VAL A 128 6.19 -4.74 -20.04
CA VAL A 128 5.00 -4.45 -20.86
C VAL A 128 3.83 -5.34 -20.45
N SER A 129 4.08 -6.63 -20.25
CA SER A 129 3.03 -7.56 -19.80
C SER A 129 2.46 -7.15 -18.42
N GLN A 130 3.32 -6.75 -17.48
CA GLN A 130 2.89 -6.28 -16.17
C GLN A 130 2.10 -4.96 -16.27
N LEU A 131 2.53 -4.04 -17.13
CA LEU A 131 1.80 -2.79 -17.36
C LEU A 131 0.39 -3.03 -17.90
N ILE A 132 0.25 -3.91 -18.90
CA ILE A 132 -1.06 -4.30 -19.44
C ILE A 132 -1.92 -4.89 -18.32
N GLY A 133 -1.36 -5.78 -17.50
CA GLY A 133 -2.07 -6.39 -16.36
C GLY A 133 -2.55 -5.34 -15.35
N VAL A 134 -1.68 -4.42 -14.95
CA VAL A 134 -2.03 -3.33 -14.01
C VAL A 134 -3.17 -2.47 -14.56
N VAL A 135 -3.09 -2.06 -15.82
CA VAL A 135 -4.13 -1.22 -16.44
C VAL A 135 -5.45 -1.99 -16.58
N ALA A 136 -5.41 -3.24 -17.06
CA ALA A 136 -6.61 -4.03 -17.27
C ALA A 136 -7.34 -4.35 -15.95
N ILE A 137 -6.59 -4.81 -14.94
CA ILE A 137 -7.15 -5.12 -13.62
C ILE A 137 -7.61 -3.85 -12.93
N GLY A 138 -6.82 -2.77 -12.99
CA GLY A 138 -7.18 -1.48 -12.41
C GLY A 138 -8.48 -0.93 -13.00
N ALA A 139 -8.65 -0.98 -14.31
CA ALA A 139 -9.88 -0.57 -14.98
C ALA A 139 -11.08 -1.46 -14.58
N PHE A 140 -10.88 -2.78 -14.56
CA PHE A 140 -11.93 -3.72 -14.14
C PHE A 140 -12.38 -3.44 -12.70
N VAL A 141 -11.44 -3.30 -11.76
CA VAL A 141 -11.75 -3.03 -10.35
C VAL A 141 -12.44 -1.67 -10.20
N ALA A 142 -11.93 -0.62 -10.85
CA ALA A 142 -12.53 0.71 -10.77
C ALA A 142 -13.99 0.72 -11.26
N VAL A 143 -14.29 0.04 -12.36
CA VAL A 143 -15.65 -0.05 -12.90
C VAL A 143 -16.56 -0.88 -11.99
N THR A 144 -16.14 -2.07 -11.60
CA THR A 144 -16.98 -3.00 -10.84
C THR A 144 -17.25 -2.50 -9.42
N THR A 145 -16.22 -2.01 -8.72
CA THR A 145 -16.38 -1.44 -7.38
C THR A 145 -17.11 -0.10 -7.42
N GLY A 146 -16.87 0.71 -8.45
CA GLY A 146 -17.61 1.96 -8.66
C GLY A 146 -19.12 1.72 -8.83
N ILE A 147 -19.52 0.73 -9.63
CA ILE A 147 -20.93 0.33 -9.73
C ILE A 147 -21.46 -0.17 -8.39
N LEU A 148 -20.72 -1.05 -7.72
CA LEU A 148 -21.10 -1.60 -6.43
C LEU A 148 -21.36 -0.48 -5.40
N PHE A 149 -20.41 0.41 -5.20
CA PHE A 149 -20.55 1.50 -4.24
C PHE A 149 -21.61 2.52 -4.64
N PHE A 150 -21.81 2.74 -5.95
CA PHE A 150 -22.92 3.58 -6.43
C PHE A 150 -24.28 2.97 -6.04
N VAL A 151 -24.47 1.66 -6.23
CA VAL A 151 -25.70 0.96 -5.84
C VAL A 151 -25.89 1.01 -4.33
N MET A 152 -24.85 0.70 -3.56
CA MET A 152 -24.89 0.76 -2.07
C MET A 152 -25.30 2.16 -1.59
N LYS A 153 -24.68 3.21 -2.14
CA LYS A 153 -25.01 4.61 -1.81
C LYS A 153 -26.48 4.94 -2.06
N LYS A 154 -27.09 4.33 -3.09
CA LYS A 154 -28.50 4.60 -3.47
C LYS A 154 -29.50 3.76 -2.70
N THR A 155 -29.08 2.66 -2.08
CA THR A 155 -29.97 1.70 -1.40
C THR A 155 -29.86 1.76 0.12
N ILE A 156 -28.67 1.46 0.65
CA ILE A 156 -28.44 1.31 2.09
C ILE A 156 -27.64 2.47 2.70
N GLY A 157 -27.10 3.36 1.87
CA GLY A 157 -26.17 4.41 2.31
C GLY A 157 -24.71 3.90 2.43
N LEU A 158 -23.78 4.83 2.55
CA LEU A 158 -22.35 4.53 2.74
C LEU A 158 -21.75 5.23 3.96
N ARG A 159 -22.48 6.15 4.56
CA ARG A 159 -22.02 6.90 5.75
C ARG A 159 -23.06 6.77 6.85
N VAL A 160 -22.57 6.80 8.06
CA VAL A 160 -23.38 6.96 9.26
C VAL A 160 -23.92 8.39 9.36
N ASP A 161 -24.83 8.65 10.30
CA ASP A 161 -25.32 9.98 10.57
C ASP A 161 -24.21 10.90 11.08
N GLU A 162 -24.31 12.21 10.80
CA GLU A 162 -23.28 13.20 11.13
C GLU A 162 -22.97 13.24 12.63
N ILE A 163 -23.96 13.02 13.48
CA ILE A 163 -23.80 12.98 14.94
C ILE A 163 -22.93 11.78 15.33
N GLU A 164 -23.19 10.61 14.78
CA GLU A 164 -22.41 9.40 15.05
C GLU A 164 -20.96 9.53 14.57
N GLU A 165 -20.75 10.22 13.42
CA GLU A 165 -19.40 10.49 12.90
C GLU A 165 -18.61 11.42 13.84
N ILE A 166 -19.28 12.42 14.44
CA ILE A 166 -18.67 13.37 15.39
C ILE A 166 -18.40 12.71 16.75
N GLU A 167 -19.35 11.92 17.27
CA GLU A 167 -19.25 11.27 18.58
C GLU A 167 -18.28 10.07 18.57
N GLY A 168 -18.00 9.51 17.41
CA GLY A 168 -17.18 8.32 17.23
C GLY A 168 -17.98 7.03 17.11
N LEU A 169 -17.64 6.21 16.13
CA LEU A 169 -18.34 4.96 15.81
C LEU A 169 -18.19 3.88 16.88
N ASP A 170 -17.18 3.95 17.69
CA ASP A 170 -16.89 3.00 18.77
C ASP A 170 -18.06 2.92 19.78
N ARG A 171 -18.71 4.04 20.08
CA ARG A 171 -19.87 4.06 20.98
C ARG A 171 -21.13 3.51 20.32
N HIS A 172 -21.37 3.89 19.08
CA HIS A 172 -22.61 3.55 18.36
C HIS A 172 -22.59 2.11 17.85
N GLU A 173 -21.46 1.63 17.33
CA GLU A 173 -21.34 0.27 16.78
C GLU A 173 -20.92 -0.77 17.81
N HIS A 174 -20.07 -0.40 18.78
CA HIS A 174 -19.51 -1.35 19.75
C HIS A 174 -20.01 -1.14 21.19
N GLY A 175 -20.68 -0.03 21.48
CA GLY A 175 -21.21 0.29 22.81
C GLY A 175 -20.13 0.59 23.86
N VAL A 176 -18.86 0.71 23.44
CA VAL A 176 -17.70 0.93 24.34
C VAL A 176 -16.82 2.01 23.71
N PRO A 177 -16.47 3.08 24.45
CA PRO A 177 -15.54 4.09 23.94
C PRO A 177 -14.14 3.51 23.75
N GLY A 178 -13.53 3.77 22.59
CA GLY A 178 -12.15 3.35 22.28
C GLY A 178 -11.10 4.16 23.03
N TYR A 179 -11.48 5.37 23.47
CA TYR A 179 -10.59 6.26 24.23
C TYR A 179 -11.26 6.69 25.53
N VAL A 180 -10.46 6.93 26.58
CA VAL A 180 -10.95 7.53 27.82
C VAL A 180 -11.34 8.98 27.52
N ASN A 181 -12.58 9.35 27.82
CA ASN A 181 -13.00 10.73 27.68
C ASN A 181 -12.22 11.63 28.64
N ASP A 182 -11.64 12.71 28.12
CA ASP A 182 -10.96 13.74 28.91
C ASP A 182 -11.86 14.34 30.00
N ASP A 183 -13.19 14.26 29.86
CA ASP A 183 -14.17 14.69 30.85
C ASP A 183 -14.12 13.92 32.17
N MET A 184 -13.49 12.75 32.22
CA MET A 184 -13.27 11.98 33.45
C MET A 184 -11.94 12.31 34.15
N VAL A 185 -11.03 13.02 33.51
CA VAL A 185 -9.73 13.38 34.06
C VAL A 185 -9.78 14.73 34.79
N LEU A 186 -10.84 15.50 34.62
CA LEU A 186 -11.03 16.84 35.22
C LEU A 186 -12.03 16.85 36.39
N ARG A 187 -12.34 15.69 37.00
CA ARG A 187 -13.10 15.64 38.23
C ARG A 187 -12.28 15.18 39.42
#